data_29b854306cc387fa05832c8387e40927
#
_entry.id   29b854306cc387fa05832c8387e40927
#
_cell.length_a   1.000
_cell.length_b   1.000
_cell.length_c   1.000
_cell.angle_alpha   90.00
_cell.angle_beta   90.00
_cell.angle_gamma   90.00
#
_symmetry.space_group_name_H-M   'P 1'
#
loop_
_entity.id
_entity.type
_entity.pdbx_description
1 polymer ?
#
loop_
_entity_poly.entity_id
_entity_poly.type
_entity_poly.pdbx_seq_one_letter_code
_entity_poly.pdbx_strand_id
1 'polypeptide(L)'
;MTRFENILKRILLIIFLAAWALFPFPVDAEPEGKLIIFHAGSLTVPFARMEKIFEAKYPKVDVLREAGGSTKMARMISELHKPADIIASADFAVIDKTLVPENAQWNIRFATNQLVLCYTENSCFADEVNTDNWHDILSRKGVIWGHSDPNLDPCGYRSLMVLQLAEIYCHQPGLYDRLMANRPKKNVRPKSVELVSLLQTGHMDYAWEYLSVAVQHGLKYIKLPSEINLGDYKYDDFYKQASVKVTGKKPGTWITRTGKSCTYGITILKDAPHPKAAVVFLEFLMDSKGGLKILKEMGQPPFIPCRVPTAEMKAQLPSPLQKWVEVRN
;
A
#
# COMPACT_ATOMS: atom_id res chain seq x y z
N MET A 1 17.15 57.09 -43.60
CA MET A 1 16.15 56.51 -42.68
C MET A 1 15.52 57.65 -41.92
N THR A 2 14.28 57.97 -42.17
CA THR A 2 13.60 59.18 -41.67
C THR A 2 13.17 58.98 -40.20
N ARG A 3 13.11 60.04 -39.45
CA ARG A 3 12.64 60.09 -38.05
C ARG A 3 11.30 59.36 -37.86
N PHE A 4 10.50 59.28 -38.90
CA PHE A 4 9.19 58.63 -38.97
C PHE A 4 9.31 57.08 -38.93
N GLU A 5 10.25 56.46 -39.62
CA GLU A 5 10.48 55.02 -39.62
C GLU A 5 10.92 54.48 -38.24
N ASN A 6 11.68 55.26 -37.50
CA ASN A 6 12.10 54.89 -36.14
C ASN A 6 10.98 54.97 -35.11
N ILE A 7 10.06 55.91 -35.29
CA ILE A 7 8.82 56.00 -34.45
C ILE A 7 7.90 54.82 -34.74
N LEU A 8 7.68 54.50 -36.01
CA LEU A 8 6.83 53.35 -36.40
C LEU A 8 7.39 52.03 -35.91
N LYS A 9 8.71 51.79 -35.96
CA LYS A 9 9.35 50.58 -35.41
C LYS A 9 9.21 50.48 -33.89
N ARG A 10 9.30 51.60 -33.17
CA ARG A 10 9.10 51.64 -31.70
C ARG A 10 7.63 51.34 -31.33
N ILE A 11 6.64 51.88 -32.08
CA ILE A 11 5.23 51.60 -31.87
C ILE A 11 4.91 50.11 -32.14
N LEU A 12 5.43 49.56 -33.26
CA LEU A 12 5.29 48.16 -33.58
C LEU A 12 5.93 47.23 -32.53
N LEU A 13 7.10 47.58 -31.98
CA LEU A 13 7.76 46.82 -30.92
C LEU A 13 6.97 46.84 -29.61
N ILE A 14 6.35 48.01 -29.28
CA ILE A 14 5.51 48.15 -28.08
C ILE A 14 4.21 47.36 -28.23
N ILE A 15 3.59 47.35 -29.41
CA ILE A 15 2.38 46.55 -29.70
C ILE A 15 2.73 45.06 -29.66
N PHE A 16 3.91 44.64 -30.16
CA PHE A 16 4.35 43.26 -30.12
C PHE A 16 4.65 42.80 -28.69
N LEU A 17 5.27 43.62 -27.85
CA LEU A 17 5.52 43.34 -26.43
C LEU A 17 4.22 43.36 -25.62
N ALA A 18 3.24 44.21 -25.93
CA ALA A 18 1.92 44.23 -25.28
C ALA A 18 1.07 43.03 -25.68
N ALA A 19 1.16 42.54 -26.92
CA ALA A 19 0.50 41.32 -27.37
C ALA A 19 1.04 40.06 -26.69
N TRP A 20 2.34 40.02 -26.31
CA TRP A 20 2.94 38.93 -25.54
C TRP A 20 2.51 38.92 -24.07
N ALA A 21 2.18 40.09 -23.51
CA ALA A 21 1.69 40.21 -22.13
C ALA A 21 0.19 39.80 -21.98
N LEU A 22 -0.54 39.66 -23.09
CA LEU A 22 -1.95 39.23 -23.13
C LEU A 22 -2.14 37.72 -23.41
N PHE A 23 -1.05 36.95 -23.67
CA PHE A 23 -1.14 35.50 -23.63
C PHE A 23 -1.18 35.10 -22.16
N PRO A 24 -2.31 34.56 -21.64
CA PRO A 24 -2.32 33.98 -20.32
C PRO A 24 -1.26 32.87 -20.34
N PHE A 25 -0.26 32.96 -19.46
CA PHE A 25 0.55 31.78 -19.15
C PHE A 25 -0.42 30.64 -18.94
N PRO A 26 -0.20 29.43 -19.49
CA PRO A 26 -1.06 28.31 -19.23
C PRO A 26 -1.12 28.13 -17.71
N VAL A 27 -2.16 28.64 -17.09
CA VAL A 27 -2.53 28.26 -15.73
C VAL A 27 -2.67 26.76 -15.85
N ASP A 28 -1.83 26.01 -15.13
CA ASP A 28 -1.92 24.57 -15.12
C ASP A 28 -3.39 24.22 -14.80
N ALA A 29 -4.12 23.75 -15.82
CA ALA A 29 -5.54 23.54 -15.68
C ALA A 29 -5.77 22.59 -14.51
N GLU A 30 -6.67 22.92 -13.61
CA GLU A 30 -7.00 22.08 -12.46
C GLU A 30 -7.25 20.63 -12.87
N PRO A 31 -6.89 19.64 -12.03
CA PRO A 31 -7.22 18.26 -12.34
C PRO A 31 -8.73 18.09 -12.38
N GLU A 32 -9.22 17.28 -13.35
CA GLU A 32 -10.63 16.99 -13.53
C GLU A 32 -10.85 15.56 -14.00
N GLY A 33 -12.08 15.06 -13.92
CA GLY A 33 -12.47 13.73 -14.35
C GLY A 33 -12.37 12.69 -13.24
N LYS A 34 -12.51 11.42 -13.65
CA LYS A 34 -12.46 10.29 -12.73
C LYS A 34 -11.00 9.94 -12.40
N LEU A 35 -10.71 9.67 -11.12
CA LEU A 35 -9.42 9.15 -10.69
C LEU A 35 -9.62 7.73 -10.16
N ILE A 36 -9.14 6.73 -10.89
CA ILE A 36 -9.35 5.31 -10.57
C ILE A 36 -8.16 4.78 -9.77
N ILE A 37 -8.38 4.41 -8.51
CA ILE A 37 -7.35 3.94 -7.60
C ILE A 37 -7.62 2.50 -7.18
N PHE A 38 -6.73 1.57 -7.57
CA PHE A 38 -6.71 0.22 -7.00
C PHE A 38 -5.79 0.18 -5.80
N HIS A 39 -6.26 -0.37 -4.67
CA HIS A 39 -5.45 -0.35 -3.46
C HIS A 39 -5.61 -1.59 -2.57
N ALA A 40 -4.60 -1.82 -1.72
CA ALA A 40 -4.64 -2.84 -0.70
C ALA A 40 -5.79 -2.62 0.30
N GLY A 41 -6.35 -3.71 0.82
CA GLY A 41 -7.42 -3.66 1.82
C GLY A 41 -7.08 -2.81 3.04
N SER A 42 -5.84 -2.89 3.54
CA SER A 42 -5.37 -2.07 4.68
C SER A 42 -5.30 -0.57 4.41
N LEU A 43 -5.46 -0.13 3.16
CA LEU A 43 -5.53 1.28 2.77
C LEU A 43 -6.97 1.80 2.63
N THR A 44 -7.99 0.97 2.87
CA THR A 44 -9.40 1.35 2.66
C THR A 44 -9.80 2.58 3.47
N VAL A 45 -9.52 2.59 4.76
CA VAL A 45 -9.90 3.70 5.66
C VAL A 45 -9.08 4.96 5.38
N PRO A 46 -7.73 4.93 5.34
CA PRO A 46 -6.96 6.12 5.06
C PRO A 46 -7.24 6.71 3.68
N PHE A 47 -7.44 5.88 2.64
CA PHE A 47 -7.73 6.38 1.30
C PHE A 47 -9.15 6.96 1.19
N ALA A 48 -10.15 6.44 1.94
CA ALA A 48 -11.47 7.07 2.04
C ALA A 48 -11.39 8.48 2.65
N ARG A 49 -10.53 8.67 3.65
CA ARG A 49 -10.29 9.99 4.23
C ARG A 49 -9.54 10.90 3.27
N MET A 50 -8.56 10.37 2.53
CA MET A 50 -7.83 11.12 1.51
C MET A 50 -8.73 11.57 0.36
N GLU A 51 -9.58 10.67 -0.18
CA GLU A 51 -10.60 10.96 -1.19
C GLU A 51 -11.44 12.16 -0.79
N LYS A 52 -12.08 12.11 0.39
CA LYS A 52 -12.94 13.17 0.90
C LYS A 52 -12.24 14.55 0.96
N ILE A 53 -10.97 14.57 1.39
CA ILE A 53 -10.19 15.82 1.47
C ILE A 53 -9.75 16.27 0.08
N PHE A 54 -9.37 15.32 -0.78
CA PHE A 54 -8.90 15.61 -2.11
C PHE A 54 -10.01 16.17 -3.00
N GLU A 55 -11.20 15.56 -3.00
CA GLU A 55 -12.37 16.04 -3.74
C GLU A 55 -12.88 17.40 -3.24
N ALA A 56 -12.82 17.65 -1.92
CA ALA A 56 -13.13 18.96 -1.37
C ALA A 56 -12.17 20.05 -1.89
N LYS A 57 -10.90 19.71 -2.15
CA LYS A 57 -9.90 20.61 -2.72
C LYS A 57 -10.00 20.71 -4.25
N TYR A 58 -10.37 19.63 -4.92
CA TYR A 58 -10.47 19.51 -6.37
C TYR A 58 -11.87 19.00 -6.78
N PRO A 59 -12.90 19.84 -6.72
CA PRO A 59 -14.30 19.41 -6.84
C PRO A 59 -14.69 18.91 -8.24
N LYS A 60 -13.81 19.05 -9.22
CA LYS A 60 -13.99 18.48 -10.57
C LYS A 60 -13.42 17.06 -10.70
N VAL A 61 -12.79 16.51 -9.64
CA VAL A 61 -12.28 15.14 -9.62
C VAL A 61 -13.23 14.26 -8.83
N ASP A 62 -13.57 13.09 -9.41
CA ASP A 62 -14.35 12.01 -8.80
C ASP A 62 -13.40 10.82 -8.55
N VAL A 63 -13.10 10.52 -7.31
CA VAL A 63 -12.15 9.46 -6.92
C VAL A 63 -12.88 8.12 -6.79
N LEU A 64 -12.59 7.20 -7.69
CA LEU A 64 -13.14 5.85 -7.71
C LEU A 64 -12.12 4.86 -7.14
N ARG A 65 -12.43 4.24 -6.00
CA ARG A 65 -11.52 3.29 -5.33
C ARG A 65 -12.01 1.85 -5.43
N GLU A 66 -11.10 0.94 -5.77
CA GLU A 66 -11.33 -0.50 -5.68
C GLU A 66 -10.32 -1.12 -4.69
N ALA A 67 -10.85 -1.69 -3.59
CA ALA A 67 -10.06 -2.31 -2.53
C ALA A 67 -9.96 -3.82 -2.69
N GLY A 68 -8.78 -4.39 -2.46
CA GLY A 68 -8.60 -5.84 -2.51
C GLY A 68 -7.22 -6.29 -2.00
N GLY A 69 -6.95 -7.59 -2.12
CA GLY A 69 -5.59 -8.09 -1.93
C GLY A 69 -4.68 -7.53 -3.03
N SER A 70 -3.52 -6.98 -2.65
CA SER A 70 -2.63 -6.28 -3.59
C SER A 70 -2.23 -7.11 -4.80
N THR A 71 -1.98 -8.41 -4.62
CA THR A 71 -1.66 -9.33 -5.72
C THR A 71 -2.84 -9.46 -6.68
N LYS A 72 -4.07 -9.55 -6.15
CA LYS A 72 -5.29 -9.57 -6.98
C LYS A 72 -5.44 -8.26 -7.75
N MET A 73 -5.28 -7.11 -7.11
CA MET A 73 -5.38 -5.80 -7.76
C MET A 73 -4.34 -5.65 -8.90
N ALA A 74 -3.09 -6.06 -8.65
CA ALA A 74 -2.06 -6.03 -9.67
C ALA A 74 -2.39 -6.94 -10.87
N ARG A 75 -2.96 -8.14 -10.63
CA ARG A 75 -3.38 -9.05 -11.70
C ARG A 75 -4.58 -8.54 -12.50
N MET A 76 -5.48 -7.81 -11.87
CA MET A 76 -6.58 -7.17 -12.60
C MET A 76 -6.07 -6.19 -13.65
N ILE A 77 -4.92 -5.55 -13.40
CA ILE A 77 -4.23 -4.67 -14.35
C ILE A 77 -3.47 -5.50 -15.38
N SER A 78 -2.56 -6.37 -14.93
CA SER A 78 -1.61 -7.07 -15.83
C SER A 78 -2.23 -8.22 -16.66
N GLU A 79 -3.28 -8.87 -16.14
CA GLU A 79 -3.89 -10.05 -16.78
C GLU A 79 -5.27 -9.72 -17.38
N LEU A 80 -6.06 -8.87 -16.71
CA LEU A 80 -7.42 -8.55 -17.15
C LEU A 80 -7.52 -7.17 -17.81
N HIS A 81 -6.40 -6.42 -17.90
CA HIS A 81 -6.30 -5.10 -18.52
C HIS A 81 -7.37 -4.11 -18.01
N LYS A 82 -7.76 -4.22 -16.73
CA LYS A 82 -8.69 -3.28 -16.13
C LYS A 82 -8.06 -1.90 -16.01
N PRO A 83 -8.77 -0.84 -16.45
CA PRO A 83 -8.24 0.52 -16.38
C PRO A 83 -8.13 0.96 -14.90
N ALA A 84 -6.98 1.55 -14.58
CA ALA A 84 -6.73 2.24 -13.33
C ALA A 84 -5.69 3.33 -13.56
N ASP A 85 -5.73 4.40 -12.76
CA ASP A 85 -4.71 5.44 -12.79
C ASP A 85 -3.58 5.12 -11.83
N ILE A 86 -3.93 4.67 -10.63
CA ILE A 86 -3.01 4.41 -9.53
C ILE A 86 -3.21 3.00 -8.98
N ILE A 87 -2.11 2.34 -8.62
CA ILE A 87 -2.15 1.18 -7.74
C ILE A 87 -1.31 1.42 -6.50
N ALA A 88 -1.89 1.17 -5.31
CA ALA A 88 -1.22 1.21 -4.02
C ALA A 88 -1.24 -0.16 -3.35
N SER A 89 -0.08 -0.76 -3.18
CA SER A 89 0.12 -2.12 -2.68
C SER A 89 0.62 -2.16 -1.25
N ALA A 90 0.17 -3.13 -0.46
CA ALA A 90 0.71 -3.41 0.88
C ALA A 90 2.09 -4.10 0.87
N ASP A 91 2.57 -4.48 -0.31
CA ASP A 91 3.95 -4.90 -0.55
C ASP A 91 4.44 -4.29 -1.86
N PHE A 92 5.46 -3.42 -1.78
CA PHE A 92 6.04 -2.80 -2.96
C PHE A 92 6.53 -3.83 -3.99
N ALA A 93 7.01 -5.00 -3.57
CA ALA A 93 7.47 -6.03 -4.48
C ALA A 93 6.35 -6.64 -5.34
N VAL A 94 5.08 -6.46 -4.99
CA VAL A 94 3.96 -6.82 -5.89
C VAL A 94 3.99 -5.94 -7.13
N ILE A 95 4.17 -4.62 -6.97
CA ILE A 95 4.30 -3.69 -8.10
C ILE A 95 5.53 -4.03 -8.92
N ASP A 96 6.72 -4.10 -8.28
CA ASP A 96 7.99 -4.36 -8.97
C ASP A 96 7.98 -5.65 -9.80
N LYS A 97 7.40 -6.71 -9.24
CA LYS A 97 7.44 -8.04 -9.89
C LYS A 97 6.28 -8.31 -10.85
N THR A 98 5.15 -7.61 -10.69
CA THR A 98 3.94 -7.89 -11.47
C THR A 98 3.70 -6.86 -12.57
N LEU A 99 4.02 -5.59 -12.30
CA LEU A 99 3.66 -4.48 -13.16
C LEU A 99 4.86 -3.79 -13.83
N VAL A 100 6.03 -3.79 -13.21
CA VAL A 100 7.24 -3.23 -13.80
C VAL A 100 7.95 -4.29 -14.66
N PRO A 101 8.41 -3.98 -15.89
CA PRO A 101 8.28 -2.67 -16.54
C PRO A 101 7.03 -2.51 -17.42
N GLU A 102 6.19 -3.54 -17.61
CA GLU A 102 5.14 -3.56 -18.63
C GLU A 102 4.04 -2.50 -18.38
N ASN A 103 3.48 -2.46 -17.17
CA ASN A 103 2.35 -1.58 -16.80
C ASN A 103 2.77 -0.33 -16.00
N ALA A 104 3.97 -0.34 -15.39
CA ALA A 104 4.51 0.77 -14.62
C ALA A 104 6.02 0.92 -14.87
N GLN A 105 6.56 2.15 -14.66
CA GLN A 105 7.98 2.43 -14.83
C GLN A 105 8.74 2.57 -13.51
N TRP A 106 8.03 2.89 -12.45
CA TRP A 106 8.58 3.21 -11.14
C TRP A 106 7.64 2.77 -10.03
N ASN A 107 8.14 2.80 -8.79
CA ASN A 107 7.39 2.42 -7.60
C ASN A 107 7.92 3.21 -6.40
N ILE A 108 7.07 4.08 -5.83
CA ILE A 108 7.41 4.87 -4.65
C ILE A 108 7.04 4.07 -3.40
N ARG A 109 7.99 3.92 -2.48
CA ARG A 109 7.76 3.37 -1.14
C ARG A 109 7.35 4.51 -0.22
N PHE A 110 6.16 4.45 0.36
CA PHE A 110 5.58 5.61 1.06
C PHE A 110 5.28 5.39 2.55
N ALA A 111 5.07 4.16 2.99
CA ALA A 111 4.77 3.83 4.38
C ALA A 111 5.19 2.41 4.76
N THR A 112 5.18 2.12 6.07
CA THR A 112 5.39 0.78 6.63
C THR A 112 4.15 0.29 7.38
N ASN A 113 4.18 -0.99 7.80
CA ASN A 113 3.22 -1.60 8.70
C ASN A 113 3.88 -2.79 9.43
N GLN A 114 3.14 -3.45 10.33
CA GLN A 114 3.57 -4.69 10.98
C GLN A 114 2.39 -5.64 11.14
N LEU A 115 2.67 -6.93 11.25
CA LEU A 115 1.66 -7.95 11.54
C LEU A 115 1.36 -7.98 13.04
N VAL A 116 0.09 -8.16 13.35
CA VAL A 116 -0.44 -8.37 14.70
C VAL A 116 -1.48 -9.49 14.69
N LEU A 117 -1.69 -10.12 15.82
CA LEU A 117 -2.78 -11.05 16.03
C LEU A 117 -3.97 -10.30 16.62
N CYS A 118 -5.01 -10.09 15.83
CA CYS A 118 -6.24 -9.39 16.24
C CYS A 118 -7.24 -10.33 16.91
N TYR A 119 -8.03 -9.77 17.85
CA TYR A 119 -9.09 -10.46 18.55
C TYR A 119 -10.11 -9.45 19.10
N THR A 120 -11.20 -9.96 19.70
CA THR A 120 -12.22 -9.16 20.39
C THR A 120 -12.38 -9.63 21.85
N GLU A 121 -13.18 -8.92 22.62
CA GLU A 121 -13.49 -9.31 24.01
C GLU A 121 -14.22 -10.65 24.10
N ASN A 122 -14.93 -11.03 23.03
CA ASN A 122 -15.69 -12.27 22.94
C ASN A 122 -14.86 -13.46 22.40
N SER A 123 -13.58 -13.25 22.07
CA SER A 123 -12.71 -14.31 21.55
C SER A 123 -12.40 -15.33 22.65
N CYS A 124 -12.32 -16.61 22.30
CA CYS A 124 -11.93 -17.65 23.25
C CYS A 124 -10.56 -17.30 23.88
N PHE A 125 -10.48 -17.33 25.21
CA PHE A 125 -9.26 -16.98 25.96
C PHE A 125 -8.76 -15.54 25.79
N ALA A 126 -9.67 -14.59 25.52
CA ALA A 126 -9.32 -13.18 25.33
C ALA A 126 -8.62 -12.54 26.55
N ASP A 127 -8.92 -13.01 27.76
CA ASP A 127 -8.31 -12.53 29.00
C ASP A 127 -6.97 -13.19 29.33
N GLU A 128 -6.64 -14.31 28.66
CA GLU A 128 -5.39 -15.06 28.89
C GLU A 128 -4.32 -14.71 27.84
N VAL A 129 -4.73 -14.40 26.60
CA VAL A 129 -3.81 -14.24 25.46
C VAL A 129 -2.88 -13.05 25.65
N ASN A 130 -1.58 -13.28 25.39
CA ASN A 130 -0.54 -12.24 25.46
C ASN A 130 0.60 -12.54 24.46
N THR A 131 1.63 -11.71 24.47
CA THR A 131 2.79 -11.81 23.57
C THR A 131 3.56 -13.12 23.69
N ASP A 132 3.52 -13.75 24.87
CA ASP A 132 4.35 -14.94 25.14
C ASP A 132 3.60 -16.26 24.90
N ASN A 133 2.27 -16.24 24.93
CA ASN A 133 1.44 -17.47 24.88
C ASN A 133 0.48 -17.57 23.69
N TRP A 134 0.42 -16.58 22.80
CA TRP A 134 -0.54 -16.56 21.68
C TRP A 134 -0.49 -17.82 20.81
N HIS A 135 0.68 -18.39 20.61
CA HIS A 135 0.88 -19.59 19.81
C HIS A 135 0.29 -20.84 20.49
N ASP A 136 0.33 -20.90 21.83
CA ASP A 136 -0.31 -21.98 22.59
C ASP A 136 -1.83 -21.82 22.57
N ILE A 137 -2.32 -20.58 22.70
CA ILE A 137 -3.78 -20.29 22.57
C ILE A 137 -4.28 -20.71 21.19
N LEU A 138 -3.60 -20.31 20.10
CA LEU A 138 -3.99 -20.69 18.73
C LEU A 138 -3.92 -22.21 18.48
N SER A 139 -3.15 -22.94 19.27
CA SER A 139 -3.02 -24.40 19.19
C SER A 139 -4.12 -25.14 19.97
N ARG A 140 -4.90 -24.45 20.82
CA ARG A 140 -5.96 -25.08 21.63
C ARG A 140 -7.13 -25.54 20.77
N LYS A 141 -7.68 -26.71 21.09
CA LYS A 141 -8.87 -27.23 20.40
C LYS A 141 -10.06 -26.30 20.60
N GLY A 142 -10.75 -25.99 19.51
CA GLY A 142 -11.94 -25.13 19.52
C GLY A 142 -11.65 -23.66 19.22
N VAL A 143 -10.39 -23.20 19.33
CA VAL A 143 -10.01 -21.83 18.94
C VAL A 143 -10.06 -21.69 17.43
N ILE A 144 -10.84 -20.71 16.95
CA ILE A 144 -11.03 -20.45 15.52
C ILE A 144 -10.17 -19.26 15.12
N TRP A 145 -9.17 -19.51 14.28
CA TRP A 145 -8.32 -18.44 13.77
C TRP A 145 -8.09 -18.53 12.28
N GLY A 146 -7.68 -17.41 11.65
CA GLY A 146 -7.48 -17.35 10.22
C GLY A 146 -6.54 -16.25 9.75
N HIS A 147 -6.33 -16.24 8.43
CA HIS A 147 -5.54 -15.26 7.70
C HIS A 147 -6.07 -15.07 6.28
N SER A 148 -5.62 -14.05 5.56
CA SER A 148 -5.96 -13.89 4.16
C SER A 148 -5.22 -14.87 3.25
N ASP A 149 -5.70 -15.07 2.02
CA ASP A 149 -5.10 -15.99 1.04
C ASP A 149 -3.71 -15.49 0.62
N PRO A 150 -2.65 -16.27 0.84
CA PRO A 150 -1.28 -15.88 0.50
C PRO A 150 -1.07 -15.67 -1.00
N ASN A 151 -1.93 -16.23 -1.86
CA ASN A 151 -1.86 -16.04 -3.31
C ASN A 151 -2.48 -14.72 -3.78
N LEU A 152 -3.36 -14.12 -2.97
CA LEU A 152 -4.15 -12.94 -3.34
C LEU A 152 -3.78 -11.68 -2.55
N ASP A 153 -3.29 -11.86 -1.31
CA ASP A 153 -3.08 -10.77 -0.36
C ASP A 153 -1.71 -10.87 0.34
N PRO A 154 -0.90 -9.79 0.35
CA PRO A 154 0.35 -9.75 1.10
C PRO A 154 0.21 -10.04 2.60
N CYS A 155 -0.89 -9.66 3.24
CA CYS A 155 -1.14 -10.00 4.63
C CYS A 155 -1.11 -11.53 4.83
N GLY A 156 -1.67 -12.30 3.88
CA GLY A 156 -1.71 -13.76 3.96
C GLY A 156 -0.34 -14.43 3.96
N TYR A 157 0.52 -14.14 2.98
CA TYR A 157 1.86 -14.76 2.99
C TYR A 157 2.74 -14.21 4.12
N ARG A 158 2.54 -12.97 4.56
CA ARG A 158 3.25 -12.41 5.71
C ARG A 158 2.82 -13.04 7.02
N SER A 159 1.54 -13.36 7.19
CA SER A 159 1.06 -14.13 8.35
C SER A 159 1.75 -15.50 8.44
N LEU A 160 1.87 -16.21 7.31
CA LEU A 160 2.59 -17.48 7.29
C LEU A 160 4.09 -17.32 7.61
N MET A 161 4.71 -16.23 7.14
CA MET A 161 6.11 -15.92 7.50
C MET A 161 6.27 -15.64 8.99
N VAL A 162 5.34 -14.90 9.61
CA VAL A 162 5.35 -14.66 11.07
C VAL A 162 5.30 -15.98 11.84
N LEU A 163 4.47 -16.92 11.40
CA LEU A 163 4.40 -18.24 12.06
C LEU A 163 5.71 -19.02 11.92
N GLN A 164 6.37 -18.99 10.75
CA GLN A 164 7.69 -19.61 10.56
C GLN A 164 8.77 -18.93 11.41
N LEU A 165 8.77 -17.59 11.47
CA LEU A 165 9.70 -16.83 12.30
C LEU A 165 9.47 -17.08 13.79
N ALA A 166 8.22 -17.25 14.21
CA ALA A 166 7.87 -17.58 15.59
C ALA A 166 8.43 -18.96 16.02
N GLU A 167 8.40 -19.95 15.13
CA GLU A 167 9.01 -21.26 15.38
C GLU A 167 10.50 -21.12 15.71
N ILE A 168 11.22 -20.29 14.92
CA ILE A 168 12.65 -20.04 15.12
C ILE A 168 12.88 -19.22 16.40
N TYR A 169 12.13 -18.13 16.57
CA TYR A 169 12.28 -17.18 17.69
C TYR A 169 11.98 -17.83 19.05
N CYS A 170 10.89 -18.61 19.11
CA CYS A 170 10.48 -19.31 20.34
C CYS A 170 11.28 -20.60 20.59
N HIS A 171 12.19 -20.99 19.70
CA HIS A 171 12.93 -22.26 19.78
C HIS A 171 12.01 -23.49 19.93
N GLN A 172 10.89 -23.52 19.20
CA GLN A 172 9.86 -24.57 19.25
C GLN A 172 9.73 -25.31 17.90
N PRO A 173 10.59 -26.27 17.58
CA PRO A 173 10.48 -27.03 16.33
C PRO A 173 9.11 -27.66 16.15
N GLY A 174 8.51 -27.54 14.95
CA GLY A 174 7.16 -28.02 14.62
C GLY A 174 6.02 -27.11 15.06
N LEU A 175 6.31 -25.91 15.59
CA LEU A 175 5.29 -24.92 15.94
C LEU A 175 4.44 -24.52 14.73
N TYR A 176 5.10 -24.23 13.60
CA TYR A 176 4.41 -23.86 12.35
C TYR A 176 3.42 -24.93 11.92
N ASP A 177 3.82 -26.19 11.85
CA ASP A 177 2.96 -27.30 11.41
C ASP A 177 1.81 -27.51 12.39
N ARG A 178 2.06 -27.43 13.70
CA ARG A 178 1.01 -27.53 14.75
C ARG A 178 -0.03 -26.44 14.59
N LEU A 179 0.37 -25.20 14.37
CA LEU A 179 -0.55 -24.09 14.14
C LEU A 179 -1.35 -24.30 12.85
N MET A 180 -0.68 -24.66 11.75
CA MET A 180 -1.34 -24.89 10.48
C MET A 180 -2.33 -26.05 10.50
N ALA A 181 -2.05 -27.11 11.26
CA ALA A 181 -2.96 -28.24 11.48
C ALA A 181 -4.25 -27.82 12.20
N ASN A 182 -4.17 -26.83 13.12
CA ASN A 182 -5.33 -26.31 13.86
C ASN A 182 -6.10 -25.21 13.10
N ARG A 183 -5.67 -24.83 11.90
CA ARG A 183 -6.33 -23.79 11.06
C ARG A 183 -7.05 -24.42 9.85
N PRO A 184 -8.39 -24.61 9.90
CA PRO A 184 -9.13 -25.13 8.77
C PRO A 184 -9.03 -24.24 7.52
N LYS A 185 -9.02 -24.85 6.32
CA LYS A 185 -8.97 -24.12 5.04
C LYS A 185 -10.09 -23.09 4.89
N LYS A 186 -11.28 -23.34 5.44
CA LYS A 186 -12.42 -22.41 5.43
C LYS A 186 -12.15 -21.08 6.15
N ASN A 187 -11.11 -21.00 6.98
CA ASN A 187 -10.72 -19.79 7.70
C ASN A 187 -9.73 -18.92 6.91
N VAL A 188 -9.42 -19.28 5.67
CA VAL A 188 -8.66 -18.42 4.74
C VAL A 188 -9.65 -17.56 3.95
N ARG A 189 -9.42 -16.24 3.89
CA ARG A 189 -10.27 -15.29 3.17
C ARG A 189 -9.49 -14.62 2.05
N PRO A 190 -10.13 -14.27 0.92
CA PRO A 190 -9.48 -13.58 -0.19
C PRO A 190 -8.79 -12.26 0.20
N LYS A 191 -9.34 -11.56 1.18
CA LYS A 191 -8.83 -10.26 1.68
C LYS A 191 -8.72 -10.29 3.19
N SER A 192 -7.70 -9.63 3.73
CA SER A 192 -7.53 -9.48 5.17
C SER A 192 -8.71 -8.77 5.84
N VAL A 193 -9.21 -7.69 5.24
CA VAL A 193 -10.35 -6.93 5.80
C VAL A 193 -11.65 -7.74 5.97
N GLU A 194 -11.80 -8.88 5.31
CA GLU A 194 -12.94 -9.80 5.51
C GLU A 194 -12.87 -10.49 6.87
N LEU A 195 -11.67 -10.65 7.43
CA LEU A 195 -11.46 -11.26 8.74
C LEU A 195 -11.96 -10.35 9.88
N VAL A 196 -11.92 -9.02 9.67
CA VAL A 196 -12.44 -8.03 10.63
C VAL A 196 -13.91 -8.30 10.94
N SER A 197 -14.73 -8.50 9.90
CA SER A 197 -16.15 -8.80 10.08
C SER A 197 -16.38 -10.13 10.83
N LEU A 198 -15.54 -11.13 10.56
CA LEU A 198 -15.65 -12.43 11.26
C LEU A 198 -15.29 -12.33 12.74
N LEU A 199 -14.28 -11.51 13.09
CA LEU A 199 -13.93 -11.19 14.48
C LEU A 199 -15.08 -10.46 15.17
N GLN A 200 -15.59 -9.38 14.57
CA GLN A 200 -16.65 -8.53 15.13
C GLN A 200 -17.98 -9.28 15.33
N THR A 201 -18.26 -10.28 14.48
CA THR A 201 -19.49 -11.11 14.58
C THR A 201 -19.28 -12.36 15.43
N GLY A 202 -18.10 -12.60 15.98
CA GLY A 202 -17.80 -13.78 16.81
C GLY A 202 -17.72 -15.11 16.03
N HIS A 203 -17.59 -15.05 14.70
CA HIS A 203 -17.37 -16.23 13.86
C HIS A 203 -15.90 -16.66 13.75
N MET A 204 -15.01 -15.87 14.34
CA MET A 204 -13.57 -16.10 14.44
C MET A 204 -13.05 -15.51 15.74
N ASP A 205 -12.18 -16.23 16.44
CA ASP A 205 -11.57 -15.76 17.69
C ASP A 205 -10.35 -14.87 17.40
N TYR A 206 -9.48 -15.30 16.48
CA TYR A 206 -8.23 -14.60 16.16
C TYR A 206 -8.01 -14.49 14.67
N ALA A 207 -7.47 -13.37 14.23
CA ALA A 207 -7.11 -13.14 12.84
C ALA A 207 -5.77 -12.44 12.71
N TRP A 208 -4.99 -12.85 11.73
CA TRP A 208 -3.76 -12.17 11.34
C TRP A 208 -4.09 -10.95 10.50
N GLU A 209 -3.69 -9.78 10.99
CA GLU A 209 -3.93 -8.49 10.35
C GLU A 209 -2.72 -7.57 10.46
N TYR A 210 -2.75 -6.51 9.68
CA TYR A 210 -1.85 -5.38 9.90
C TYR A 210 -2.29 -4.55 11.11
N LEU A 211 -1.32 -4.00 11.86
CA LEU A 211 -1.58 -3.10 12.98
C LEU A 211 -2.52 -1.95 12.60
N SER A 212 -2.33 -1.38 11.40
CA SER A 212 -3.19 -0.30 10.93
C SER A 212 -4.67 -0.71 10.84
N VAL A 213 -4.95 -1.95 10.42
CA VAL A 213 -6.32 -2.48 10.35
C VAL A 213 -6.89 -2.64 11.76
N ALA A 214 -6.10 -3.17 12.70
CA ALA A 214 -6.51 -3.28 14.09
C ALA A 214 -6.89 -1.91 14.69
N VAL A 215 -6.03 -0.90 14.50
CA VAL A 215 -6.26 0.47 14.98
C VAL A 215 -7.50 1.10 14.34
N GLN A 216 -7.64 0.98 13.02
CA GLN A 216 -8.73 1.59 12.26
C GLN A 216 -10.11 1.00 12.59
N HIS A 217 -10.16 -0.27 12.99
CA HIS A 217 -11.41 -0.97 13.32
C HIS A 217 -11.63 -1.18 14.83
N GLY A 218 -10.77 -0.58 15.67
CA GLY A 218 -10.90 -0.68 17.12
C GLY A 218 -10.79 -2.10 17.68
N LEU A 219 -10.05 -2.98 16.98
CA LEU A 219 -9.83 -4.35 17.44
C LEU A 219 -8.78 -4.39 18.56
N LYS A 220 -8.92 -5.31 19.49
CA LYS A 220 -7.83 -5.71 20.36
C LYS A 220 -6.77 -6.45 19.54
N TYR A 221 -5.52 -6.36 19.94
CA TYR A 221 -4.44 -7.06 19.25
C TYR A 221 -3.27 -7.40 20.16
N ILE A 222 -2.59 -8.48 19.86
CA ILE A 222 -1.29 -8.83 20.42
C ILE A 222 -0.22 -8.23 19.52
N LYS A 223 0.60 -7.35 20.09
CA LYS A 223 1.79 -6.82 19.42
C LYS A 223 2.93 -7.79 19.60
N LEU A 224 3.44 -8.31 18.48
CA LEU A 224 4.53 -9.27 18.47
C LEU A 224 5.89 -8.59 18.62
N PRO A 225 6.94 -9.32 19.08
CA PRO A 225 8.33 -8.86 19.02
C PRO A 225 8.73 -8.38 17.62
N SER A 226 9.61 -7.37 17.57
CA SER A 226 10.04 -6.78 16.28
C SER A 226 10.77 -7.79 15.39
N GLU A 227 11.38 -8.81 15.97
CA GLU A 227 12.07 -9.91 15.31
C GLU A 227 11.15 -10.76 14.43
N ILE A 228 9.85 -10.78 14.69
CA ILE A 228 8.92 -11.63 13.96
C ILE A 228 7.74 -10.91 13.32
N ASN A 229 7.46 -9.65 13.70
CA ASN A 229 6.26 -8.91 13.23
C ASN A 229 6.38 -8.29 11.83
N LEU A 230 7.53 -8.41 11.18
CA LEU A 230 7.85 -7.85 9.86
C LEU A 230 7.70 -6.32 9.78
N GLY A 231 7.85 -5.60 10.91
CA GLY A 231 7.64 -4.15 10.98
C GLY A 231 8.91 -3.32 10.87
N ASP A 232 10.07 -3.87 11.17
CA ASP A 232 11.33 -3.13 11.25
C ASP A 232 12.39 -3.71 10.31
N TYR A 233 12.86 -2.90 9.37
CA TYR A 233 13.91 -3.28 8.40
C TYR A 233 15.23 -3.73 9.04
N LYS A 234 15.49 -3.37 10.29
CA LYS A 234 16.69 -3.83 11.03
C LYS A 234 16.75 -5.35 11.19
N TYR A 235 15.60 -5.99 11.15
CA TYR A 235 15.47 -7.44 11.25
C TYR A 235 15.26 -8.12 9.88
N ASP A 236 15.50 -7.44 8.76
CA ASP A 236 15.32 -8.04 7.43
C ASP A 236 16.19 -9.28 7.21
N ASP A 237 17.39 -9.33 7.80
CA ASP A 237 18.23 -10.53 7.74
C ASP A 237 17.63 -11.72 8.52
N PHE A 238 16.97 -11.46 9.65
CA PHE A 238 16.22 -12.49 10.36
C PHE A 238 14.95 -12.89 9.58
N TYR A 239 14.22 -11.93 9.04
CA TYR A 239 13.00 -12.18 8.27
C TYR A 239 13.23 -13.04 7.03
N LYS A 240 14.40 -12.96 6.39
CA LYS A 240 14.77 -13.79 5.23
C LYS A 240 14.76 -15.29 5.50
N GLN A 241 14.78 -15.74 6.74
CA GLN A 241 14.68 -17.15 7.11
C GLN A 241 13.27 -17.72 6.86
N ALA A 242 12.26 -16.87 6.73
CA ALA A 242 10.91 -17.28 6.35
C ALA A 242 10.65 -17.09 4.86
N SER A 243 9.92 -18.03 4.26
CA SER A 243 9.51 -17.91 2.86
C SER A 243 8.21 -18.65 2.57
N VAL A 244 7.45 -18.14 1.60
CA VAL A 244 6.16 -18.74 1.18
C VAL A 244 6.12 -18.84 -0.34
N LYS A 245 5.77 -20.02 -0.85
CA LYS A 245 5.44 -20.21 -2.28
C LYS A 245 4.04 -19.70 -2.55
N VAL A 246 3.91 -18.81 -3.53
CA VAL A 246 2.64 -18.28 -3.99
C VAL A 246 2.55 -18.42 -5.51
N THR A 247 1.35 -18.35 -6.06
CA THR A 247 1.13 -18.44 -7.51
C THR A 247 1.84 -17.32 -8.24
N GLY A 248 2.52 -17.66 -9.35
CA GLY A 248 3.23 -16.73 -10.22
C GLY A 248 2.31 -15.98 -11.18
N LYS A 249 2.91 -15.20 -12.09
CA LYS A 249 2.18 -14.43 -13.13
C LYS A 249 1.40 -15.33 -14.10
N LYS A 250 2.02 -16.45 -14.53
CA LYS A 250 1.39 -17.38 -15.48
C LYS A 250 0.69 -18.51 -14.72
N PRO A 251 -0.47 -19.00 -15.19
CA PRO A 251 -1.13 -20.18 -14.61
C PRO A 251 -0.14 -21.35 -14.48
N GLY A 252 -0.19 -22.05 -13.35
CA GLY A 252 0.70 -23.19 -13.06
C GLY A 252 2.12 -22.82 -12.64
N THR A 253 2.49 -21.54 -12.63
CA THR A 253 3.81 -21.11 -12.16
C THR A 253 3.77 -20.69 -10.68
N TRP A 254 4.91 -20.78 -10.01
CA TRP A 254 5.08 -20.44 -8.60
C TRP A 254 6.25 -19.48 -8.43
N ILE A 255 6.12 -18.60 -7.46
CA ILE A 255 7.21 -17.71 -7.01
C ILE A 255 7.38 -17.83 -5.50
N THR A 256 8.61 -17.72 -5.04
CA THR A 256 8.91 -17.66 -3.60
C THR A 256 8.92 -16.22 -3.14
N ARG A 257 8.14 -15.93 -2.11
CA ARG A 257 8.20 -14.68 -1.35
C ARG A 257 9.08 -14.92 -0.14
N THR A 258 10.16 -14.18 -0.03
CA THR A 258 11.08 -14.22 1.12
C THR A 258 10.71 -13.12 2.11
N GLY A 259 10.82 -13.40 3.39
CA GLY A 259 10.49 -12.47 4.45
C GLY A 259 11.32 -11.19 4.40
N LYS A 260 10.65 -10.07 4.62
CA LYS A 260 11.21 -8.73 4.75
C LYS A 260 10.18 -7.80 5.38
N SER A 261 10.63 -6.62 5.80
CA SER A 261 9.76 -5.60 6.40
C SER A 261 8.58 -5.20 5.49
N CYS A 262 7.44 -4.93 6.14
CA CYS A 262 6.23 -4.46 5.46
C CYS A 262 6.45 -3.05 4.91
N THR A 263 6.49 -2.91 3.61
CA THR A 263 6.67 -1.63 2.95
C THR A 263 5.64 -1.48 1.83
N TYR A 264 4.84 -0.43 1.94
CA TYR A 264 3.85 -0.09 0.92
C TYR A 264 4.51 0.54 -0.29
N GLY A 265 4.03 0.15 -1.47
CA GLY A 265 4.41 0.75 -2.74
C GLY A 265 3.21 1.40 -3.44
N ILE A 266 3.47 2.44 -4.23
CA ILE A 266 2.48 3.14 -5.05
C ILE A 266 3.08 3.56 -6.38
N THR A 267 2.29 3.47 -7.45
CA THR A 267 2.69 3.92 -8.79
C THR A 267 1.50 4.46 -9.56
N ILE A 268 1.79 5.30 -10.57
CA ILE A 268 0.85 5.62 -11.65
C ILE A 268 1.10 4.65 -12.79
N LEU A 269 0.06 4.12 -13.38
CA LEU A 269 0.16 3.20 -14.51
C LEU A 269 0.53 3.95 -15.79
N LYS A 270 1.21 3.26 -16.72
CA LYS A 270 1.60 3.84 -18.01
C LYS A 270 0.38 4.30 -18.83
N ASP A 271 -0.68 3.48 -18.81
CA ASP A 271 -1.92 3.71 -19.54
C ASP A 271 -3.00 4.31 -18.63
N ALA A 272 -2.57 5.12 -17.62
CA ALA A 272 -3.49 5.81 -16.72
C ALA A 272 -4.47 6.70 -17.52
N PRO A 273 -5.79 6.50 -17.39
CA PRO A 273 -6.77 7.33 -18.09
C PRO A 273 -6.72 8.82 -17.73
N HIS A 274 -6.31 9.13 -16.48
CA HIS A 274 -6.32 10.51 -15.94
C HIS A 274 -4.97 10.83 -15.27
N PRO A 275 -3.83 10.80 -16.02
CA PRO A 275 -2.49 10.89 -15.45
C PRO A 275 -2.23 12.19 -14.68
N LYS A 276 -2.87 13.29 -15.08
CA LYS A 276 -2.75 14.58 -14.41
C LYS A 276 -3.37 14.55 -13.00
N ALA A 277 -4.60 14.04 -12.88
CA ALA A 277 -5.26 13.87 -11.58
C ALA A 277 -4.47 12.90 -10.68
N ALA A 278 -3.88 11.84 -11.26
CA ALA A 278 -3.04 10.89 -10.54
C ALA A 278 -1.78 11.55 -9.98
N VAL A 279 -1.09 12.40 -10.75
CA VAL A 279 0.10 13.13 -10.26
C VAL A 279 -0.26 14.06 -9.11
N VAL A 280 -1.34 14.85 -9.23
CA VAL A 280 -1.78 15.78 -8.18
C VAL A 280 -2.23 15.03 -6.92
N PHE A 281 -2.87 13.86 -7.08
CA PHE A 281 -3.21 12.99 -5.94
C PHE A 281 -1.96 12.47 -5.23
N LEU A 282 -0.93 12.04 -5.98
CA LEU A 282 0.32 11.60 -5.37
C LEU A 282 1.09 12.73 -4.68
N GLU A 283 1.07 13.95 -5.21
CA GLU A 283 1.61 15.11 -4.50
C GLU A 283 0.89 15.33 -3.15
N PHE A 284 -0.45 15.27 -3.14
CA PHE A 284 -1.25 15.35 -1.91
C PHE A 284 -0.94 14.18 -0.95
N LEU A 285 -0.84 12.95 -1.46
CA LEU A 285 -0.52 11.77 -0.65
C LEU A 285 0.85 11.91 0.01
N MET A 286 1.87 12.36 -0.72
CA MET A 286 3.26 12.46 -0.24
C MET A 286 3.55 13.72 0.58
N ASP A 287 2.59 14.63 0.70
CA ASP A 287 2.72 15.79 1.60
C ASP A 287 2.64 15.31 3.06
N SER A 288 3.64 15.72 3.86
CA SER A 288 3.73 15.44 5.30
C SER A 288 2.57 16.04 6.12
N LYS A 289 1.89 17.05 5.58
CA LYS A 289 0.68 17.67 6.14
C LYS A 289 -0.61 17.14 5.51
N GLY A 290 -0.50 16.39 4.41
CA GLY A 290 -1.57 15.76 3.65
C GLY A 290 -1.74 14.28 3.94
N GLY A 291 -1.57 13.46 2.89
CA GLY A 291 -1.81 12.01 2.96
C GLY A 291 -0.88 11.27 3.93
N LEU A 292 0.40 11.64 4.04
CA LEU A 292 1.31 11.00 5.00
C LEU A 292 0.91 11.24 6.44
N LYS A 293 0.34 12.41 6.76
CA LYS A 293 -0.24 12.67 8.09
C LYS A 293 -1.40 11.72 8.38
N ILE A 294 -2.30 11.55 7.40
CA ILE A 294 -3.44 10.65 7.53
C ILE A 294 -2.97 9.21 7.79
N LEU A 295 -1.98 8.72 7.03
CA LEU A 295 -1.40 7.39 7.23
C LEU A 295 -0.82 7.23 8.64
N LYS A 296 -0.06 8.21 9.13
CA LYS A 296 0.50 8.20 10.48
C LYS A 296 -0.59 8.10 11.55
N GLU A 297 -1.64 8.90 11.45
CA GLU A 297 -2.80 8.88 12.36
C GLU A 297 -3.55 7.53 12.32
N MET A 298 -3.50 6.82 11.19
CA MET A 298 -4.17 5.53 10.97
C MET A 298 -3.28 4.30 11.29
N GLY A 299 -2.15 4.49 11.99
CA GLY A 299 -1.27 3.38 12.39
C GLY A 299 -0.38 2.84 11.28
N GLN A 300 -0.12 3.63 10.23
CA GLN A 300 0.80 3.29 9.13
C GLN A 300 1.95 4.32 9.12
N PRO A 301 3.11 4.04 9.78
CA PRO A 301 4.24 4.95 9.82
C PRO A 301 4.72 5.30 8.39
N PRO A 302 4.68 6.58 7.98
CA PRO A 302 5.12 6.99 6.65
C PRO A 302 6.64 7.14 6.57
N PHE A 303 7.19 7.05 5.35
CA PHE A 303 8.50 7.57 5.03
C PHE A 303 8.41 9.07 4.69
N ILE A 304 9.24 9.89 5.32
CA ILE A 304 9.33 11.33 5.09
C ILE A 304 10.80 11.72 4.92
N PRO A 305 11.25 12.02 3.67
CA PRO A 305 10.51 11.89 2.40
C PRO A 305 10.20 10.44 2.03
N CYS A 306 9.29 10.23 1.06
CA CYS A 306 9.04 8.92 0.47
C CYS A 306 10.32 8.39 -0.21
N ARG A 307 10.36 7.11 -0.61
CA ARG A 307 11.60 6.47 -1.07
C ARG A 307 11.46 5.82 -2.44
N VAL A 308 12.56 5.86 -3.18
CA VAL A 308 12.77 5.04 -4.39
C VAL A 308 14.13 4.36 -4.29
N PRO A 309 14.32 3.15 -4.86
CA PRO A 309 15.55 2.38 -4.65
C PRO A 309 16.77 2.95 -5.39
N THR A 310 16.58 3.64 -6.53
CA THR A 310 17.70 4.10 -7.37
C THR A 310 17.48 5.52 -7.92
N ALA A 311 18.58 6.16 -8.35
CA ALA A 311 18.53 7.46 -9.00
C ALA A 311 17.82 7.41 -10.36
N GLU A 312 18.00 6.31 -11.10
CA GLU A 312 17.34 6.08 -12.40
C GLU A 312 15.83 6.02 -12.21
N MET A 313 15.35 5.31 -11.19
CA MET A 313 13.92 5.28 -10.89
C MET A 313 13.39 6.65 -10.48
N LYS A 314 14.18 7.44 -9.71
CA LYS A 314 13.81 8.82 -9.38
C LYS A 314 13.68 9.69 -10.62
N ALA A 315 14.59 9.54 -11.58
CA ALA A 315 14.57 10.31 -12.85
C ALA A 315 13.35 9.95 -13.73
N GLN A 316 12.79 8.76 -13.61
CA GLN A 316 11.59 8.33 -14.34
C GLN A 316 10.27 8.86 -13.75
N LEU A 317 10.31 9.43 -12.53
CA LEU A 317 9.11 10.03 -11.92
C LEU A 317 8.70 11.30 -12.69
N PRO A 318 7.40 11.59 -12.79
CA PRO A 318 6.93 12.91 -13.19
C PRO A 318 7.62 14.00 -12.37
N SER A 319 8.05 15.08 -13.06
CA SER A 319 8.82 16.16 -12.43
C SER A 319 8.24 16.68 -11.10
N PRO A 320 6.90 16.89 -10.95
CA PRO A 320 6.30 17.34 -9.69
C PRO A 320 6.53 16.39 -8.52
N LEU A 321 6.69 15.08 -8.79
CA LEU A 321 6.85 14.06 -7.74
C LEU A 321 8.29 13.91 -7.24
N GLN A 322 9.28 14.29 -8.01
CA GLN A 322 10.72 14.08 -7.70
C GLN A 322 11.17 14.76 -6.39
N LYS A 323 10.57 15.89 -6.04
CA LYS A 323 10.86 16.64 -4.80
C LYS A 323 10.41 15.93 -3.53
N TRP A 324 9.45 15.00 -3.65
CA TRP A 324 8.85 14.27 -2.53
C TRP A 324 9.57 12.97 -2.18
N VAL A 325 10.60 12.59 -2.96
CA VAL A 325 11.28 11.32 -2.78
C VAL A 325 12.78 11.48 -2.59
N GLU A 326 13.35 10.60 -1.76
CA GLU A 326 14.79 10.36 -1.66
C GLU A 326 15.17 9.01 -2.28
N VAL A 327 16.43 8.91 -2.73
CA VAL A 327 17.00 7.61 -3.16
C VAL A 327 17.46 6.87 -1.92
N ARG A 328 16.76 5.79 -1.58
CA ARG A 328 17.08 4.94 -0.43
C ARG A 328 16.45 3.56 -0.58
N ASN A 329 17.26 2.53 -0.36
CA ASN A 329 16.79 1.14 -0.28
C ASN A 329 16.07 0.84 1.02
#